data_5e61caf0541f002c43034009e47ed83a
#
_entry.id   5e61caf0541f002c43034009e47ed83a
#
_cell.length_a   1.000
_cell.length_b   1.000
_cell.length_c   1.000
_cell.angle_alpha   90.00
_cell.angle_beta   90.00
_cell.angle_gamma   90.00
#
_symmetry.space_group_name_H-M   'P 1'
#
loop_
_entity.id
_entity.type
_entity.pdbx_description
1 polymer ?
#
loop_
_entity_poly.entity_id
_entity_poly.type
_entity_poly.pdbx_seq_one_letter_code
_entity_poly.pdbx_strand_id
1 'polypeptide(L)'
;MRIGYLGVGNMGQPMAGKLLDAGRELWVFDLREDAMRPLLERQARAATSPKDLADTCDTVVVSLPTLDAFRGAITGREGLLSGAALKTLINTCTVGKRFLSEIEQACAAAGVTVIDAPISGGPSGARNGTLAVMVSGNPAKVTELMPIFRLWGPTVVVAGDEPGTAQVMKLTNNILAAVGLVATSEAMTMARKAGIPADAMLQILNNGTGRNFGTMLVFPQAVVPGTFDFGATLEILIKDVDLAIEQGEALGVPMWVCQAARLVLKHGAFQGRAQHDLSRVVQIIEDGVRTHDGARQTCFGRAIAQAETIATHPHGALVNIQDAGPSPSAWC
;
A
#
# COMPACT_ATOMS: atom_id res chain seq x y z
N MET A 1 -29.56 -6.38 -2.57
CA MET A 1 -28.10 -6.56 -2.81
C MET A 1 -27.53 -7.25 -1.58
N ARG A 2 -27.11 -8.49 -1.73
CA ARG A 2 -26.37 -9.24 -0.72
C ARG A 2 -24.89 -9.13 -1.01
N ILE A 3 -24.12 -8.66 -0.05
CA ILE A 3 -22.70 -8.36 -0.25
C ILE A 3 -21.83 -9.46 0.33
N GLY A 4 -20.96 -10.01 -0.50
CA GLY A 4 -19.86 -10.87 -0.10
C GLY A 4 -18.54 -10.12 -0.06
N TYR A 5 -17.63 -10.46 0.84
CA TYR A 5 -16.28 -9.93 0.91
C TYR A 5 -15.26 -11.07 0.93
N LEU A 6 -14.44 -11.16 -0.10
CA LEU A 6 -13.41 -12.15 -0.27
C LEU A 6 -12.04 -11.55 0.05
N GLY A 7 -11.36 -12.11 1.05
CA GLY A 7 -10.07 -11.61 1.54
C GLY A 7 -10.24 -10.50 2.58
N VAL A 8 -10.27 -10.89 3.85
CA VAL A 8 -10.45 -9.97 5.00
C VAL A 8 -9.15 -9.82 5.80
N GLY A 9 -8.03 -9.65 5.08
CA GLY A 9 -6.73 -9.30 5.66
C GLY A 9 -6.65 -7.82 6.07
N ASN A 10 -5.42 -7.26 6.12
CA ASN A 10 -5.13 -5.90 6.62
C ASN A 10 -5.95 -4.79 5.95
N MET A 11 -6.29 -4.94 4.68
CA MET A 11 -7.14 -3.98 3.94
C MET A 11 -8.60 -4.38 3.96
N GLY A 12 -8.90 -5.66 3.67
CA GLY A 12 -10.28 -6.12 3.52
C GLY A 12 -11.08 -6.09 4.82
N GLN A 13 -10.49 -6.44 5.96
CA GLN A 13 -11.17 -6.47 7.24
C GLN A 13 -11.76 -5.09 7.63
N PRO A 14 -10.98 -3.99 7.66
CA PRO A 14 -11.55 -2.68 8.00
C PRO A 14 -12.55 -2.18 6.93
N MET A 15 -12.33 -2.46 5.64
CA MET A 15 -13.27 -2.09 4.58
C MET A 15 -14.60 -2.85 4.69
N ALA A 16 -14.55 -4.16 4.96
CA ALA A 16 -15.72 -4.99 5.26
C ALA A 16 -16.43 -4.50 6.53
N GLY A 17 -15.67 -4.07 7.54
CA GLY A 17 -16.20 -3.45 8.75
C GLY A 17 -17.03 -2.21 8.48
N LYS A 18 -16.65 -1.35 7.52
CA LYS A 18 -17.44 -0.17 7.12
C LYS A 18 -18.79 -0.54 6.49
N LEU A 19 -18.88 -1.68 5.82
CA LEU A 19 -20.17 -2.17 5.31
C LEU A 19 -21.11 -2.58 6.45
N LEU A 20 -20.58 -3.24 7.49
CA LEU A 20 -21.35 -3.57 8.70
C LEU A 20 -21.76 -2.30 9.46
N ASP A 21 -20.87 -1.29 9.60
CA ASP A 21 -21.20 0.00 10.23
C ASP A 21 -22.39 0.71 9.52
N ALA A 22 -22.50 0.50 8.20
CA ALA A 22 -23.61 1.01 7.39
C ALA A 22 -24.85 0.10 7.39
N GLY A 23 -24.93 -0.89 8.27
CA GLY A 23 -26.07 -1.81 8.40
C GLY A 23 -26.26 -2.78 7.24
N ARG A 24 -25.18 -3.08 6.48
CA ARG A 24 -25.27 -4.02 5.36
C ARG A 24 -25.17 -5.47 5.86
N GLU A 25 -26.03 -6.35 5.34
CA GLU A 25 -25.82 -7.79 5.50
C GLU A 25 -24.56 -8.21 4.74
N LEU A 26 -23.63 -8.89 5.42
CA LEU A 26 -22.31 -9.21 4.90
C LEU A 26 -21.97 -10.68 5.09
N TRP A 27 -21.51 -11.31 4.04
CA TRP A 27 -20.84 -12.61 4.05
C TRP A 27 -19.35 -12.41 3.80
N VAL A 28 -18.52 -13.18 4.50
CA VAL A 28 -17.06 -13.06 4.42
C VAL A 28 -16.40 -14.41 4.18
N PHE A 29 -15.32 -14.40 3.40
CA PHE A 29 -14.46 -15.56 3.24
C PHE A 29 -12.98 -15.13 3.22
N ASP A 30 -12.17 -15.83 3.98
CA ASP A 30 -10.69 -15.79 3.95
C ASP A 30 -10.17 -17.20 4.22
N LEU A 31 -9.00 -17.55 3.66
CA LEU A 31 -8.33 -18.82 3.94
C LEU A 31 -7.91 -18.95 5.41
N ARG A 32 -7.72 -17.84 6.09
CA ARG A 32 -7.39 -17.76 7.52
C ARG A 32 -8.66 -17.46 8.31
N GLU A 33 -9.13 -18.42 9.05
CA GLU A 33 -10.34 -18.28 9.88
C GLU A 33 -10.23 -17.17 10.93
N ASP A 34 -9.02 -16.97 11.49
CA ASP A 34 -8.74 -15.91 12.46
C ASP A 34 -8.94 -14.50 11.89
N ALA A 35 -8.71 -14.31 10.59
CA ALA A 35 -8.95 -13.05 9.91
C ALA A 35 -10.45 -12.69 9.82
N MET A 36 -11.34 -13.67 9.76
CA MET A 36 -12.80 -13.46 9.71
C MET A 36 -13.40 -13.15 11.09
N ARG A 37 -12.81 -13.67 12.19
CA ARG A 37 -13.37 -13.60 13.54
C ARG A 37 -13.87 -12.21 13.95
N PRO A 38 -13.12 -11.10 13.80
CA PRO A 38 -13.59 -9.78 14.20
C PRO A 38 -14.85 -9.30 13.48
N LEU A 39 -15.09 -9.79 12.25
CA LEU A 39 -16.29 -9.47 11.48
C LEU A 39 -17.47 -10.38 11.88
N LEU A 40 -17.20 -11.65 12.19
CA LEU A 40 -18.22 -12.60 12.66
C LEU A 40 -18.78 -12.19 14.02
N GLU A 41 -17.94 -11.69 14.93
CA GLU A 41 -18.36 -11.10 16.23
C GLU A 41 -19.28 -9.87 16.03
N ARG A 42 -19.22 -9.24 14.87
CA ARG A 42 -20.07 -8.11 14.45
C ARG A 42 -21.20 -8.52 13.52
N GLN A 43 -21.63 -9.79 13.57
CA GLN A 43 -22.77 -10.36 12.83
C GLN A 43 -22.56 -10.53 11.32
N ALA A 44 -21.33 -10.47 10.80
CA ALA A 44 -21.05 -11.01 9.48
C ALA A 44 -21.28 -12.54 9.48
N ARG A 45 -21.56 -13.11 8.31
CA ARG A 45 -21.73 -14.54 8.12
C ARG A 45 -20.51 -15.12 7.42
N ALA A 46 -20.01 -16.26 7.87
CA ALA A 46 -18.93 -16.95 7.19
C ALA A 46 -19.46 -17.72 5.98
N ALA A 47 -18.76 -17.60 4.85
CA ALA A 47 -18.84 -18.55 3.76
C ALA A 47 -17.75 -19.62 3.89
N THR A 48 -17.93 -20.78 3.31
CA THR A 48 -16.99 -21.92 3.38
C THR A 48 -16.02 -21.97 2.21
N SER A 49 -16.33 -21.26 1.12
CA SER A 49 -15.49 -21.14 -0.09
C SER A 49 -15.85 -19.88 -0.87
N PRO A 50 -15.02 -19.46 -1.85
CA PRO A 50 -15.41 -18.42 -2.80
C PRO A 50 -16.71 -18.77 -3.56
N LYS A 51 -16.89 -20.05 -3.94
CA LYS A 51 -18.11 -20.53 -4.59
C LYS A 51 -19.32 -20.34 -3.69
N ASP A 52 -19.27 -20.76 -2.42
CA ASP A 52 -20.35 -20.60 -1.45
C ASP A 52 -20.73 -19.12 -1.26
N LEU A 53 -19.71 -18.23 -1.24
CA LEU A 53 -19.92 -16.78 -1.21
C LEU A 53 -20.72 -16.32 -2.44
N ALA A 54 -20.38 -16.84 -3.64
CA ALA A 54 -21.03 -16.51 -4.90
C ALA A 54 -22.36 -17.23 -5.14
N ASP A 55 -22.65 -18.31 -4.43
CA ASP A 55 -23.97 -18.94 -4.39
C ASP A 55 -24.97 -18.13 -3.54
N THR A 56 -24.46 -17.35 -2.58
CA THR A 56 -25.27 -16.59 -1.62
C THR A 56 -25.40 -15.11 -2.00
N CYS A 57 -24.32 -14.50 -2.51
CA CYS A 57 -24.22 -13.07 -2.72
C CYS A 57 -24.26 -12.70 -4.20
N ASP A 58 -25.05 -11.68 -4.53
CA ASP A 58 -25.12 -11.14 -5.89
C ASP A 58 -23.98 -10.14 -6.21
N THR A 59 -23.30 -9.62 -5.20
CA THR A 59 -22.19 -8.68 -5.31
C THR A 59 -21.05 -9.10 -4.39
N VAL A 60 -19.85 -9.31 -4.93
CA VAL A 60 -18.67 -9.70 -4.15
C VAL A 60 -17.53 -8.71 -4.33
N VAL A 61 -17.02 -8.22 -3.20
CA VAL A 61 -15.80 -7.39 -3.12
C VAL A 61 -14.60 -8.30 -2.92
N VAL A 62 -13.51 -8.06 -3.65
CA VAL A 62 -12.29 -8.87 -3.60
C VAL A 62 -11.09 -8.02 -3.18
N SER A 63 -10.38 -8.46 -2.12
CA SER A 63 -9.16 -7.84 -1.58
C SER A 63 -8.09 -8.90 -1.31
N LEU A 64 -7.36 -9.32 -2.35
CA LEU A 64 -6.37 -10.38 -2.31
C LEU A 64 -4.94 -9.86 -2.60
N PRO A 65 -3.90 -10.49 -2.04
CA PRO A 65 -2.54 -9.95 -2.09
C PRO A 65 -1.79 -10.22 -3.40
N THR A 66 -2.11 -11.31 -4.11
CA THR A 66 -1.35 -11.77 -5.28
C THR A 66 -2.26 -12.04 -6.48
N LEU A 67 -1.68 -11.99 -7.69
CA LEU A 67 -2.39 -12.30 -8.93
C LEU A 67 -2.89 -13.75 -8.96
N ASP A 68 -2.07 -14.69 -8.47
CA ASP A 68 -2.44 -16.12 -8.45
C ASP A 68 -3.58 -16.39 -7.47
N ALA A 69 -3.56 -15.79 -6.27
CA ALA A 69 -4.66 -15.87 -5.32
C ALA A 69 -5.94 -15.29 -5.92
N PHE A 70 -5.83 -14.14 -6.63
CA PHE A 70 -6.96 -13.52 -7.30
C PHE A 70 -7.52 -14.42 -8.40
N ARG A 71 -6.67 -14.92 -9.31
CA ARG A 71 -7.08 -15.84 -10.40
C ARG A 71 -7.75 -17.08 -9.83
N GLY A 72 -7.12 -17.76 -8.88
CA GLY A 72 -7.65 -18.97 -8.26
C GLY A 72 -8.99 -18.76 -7.56
N ALA A 73 -9.16 -17.63 -6.87
CA ALA A 73 -10.41 -17.31 -6.18
C ALA A 73 -11.55 -16.93 -7.15
N ILE A 74 -11.27 -16.41 -8.33
CA ILE A 74 -12.29 -16.06 -9.32
C ILE A 74 -12.61 -17.26 -10.22
N THR A 75 -11.59 -17.85 -10.89
CA THR A 75 -11.76 -18.81 -12.00
C THR A 75 -11.46 -20.25 -11.60
N GLY A 76 -11.02 -20.50 -10.36
CA GLY A 76 -10.74 -21.84 -9.86
C GLY A 76 -12.00 -22.72 -9.76
N ARG A 77 -11.82 -24.02 -9.55
CA ARG A 77 -12.92 -24.99 -9.44
C ARG A 77 -13.96 -24.61 -8.38
N GLU A 78 -13.52 -24.11 -7.21
CA GLU A 78 -14.35 -23.58 -6.13
C GLU A 78 -14.31 -22.05 -6.10
N GLY A 79 -14.04 -21.41 -7.26
CA GLY A 79 -13.95 -19.98 -7.43
C GLY A 79 -15.32 -19.30 -7.53
N LEU A 80 -15.33 -17.97 -7.52
CA LEU A 80 -16.55 -17.16 -7.56
C LEU A 80 -17.41 -17.46 -8.81
N LEU A 81 -16.78 -17.70 -9.98
CA LEU A 81 -17.50 -17.96 -11.23
C LEU A 81 -18.18 -19.33 -11.27
N SER A 82 -17.94 -20.21 -10.30
CA SER A 82 -18.64 -21.48 -10.13
C SER A 82 -19.92 -21.35 -9.30
N GLY A 83 -20.20 -20.18 -8.72
CA GLY A 83 -21.44 -19.90 -7.96
C GLY A 83 -22.57 -19.40 -8.86
N ALA A 84 -23.81 -19.52 -8.37
CA ALA A 84 -25.00 -19.28 -9.17
C ALA A 84 -25.63 -17.88 -9.00
N ALA A 85 -25.34 -17.18 -7.90
CA ALA A 85 -26.02 -15.91 -7.58
C ALA A 85 -25.22 -14.68 -7.98
N LEU A 86 -23.89 -14.80 -8.20
CA LEU A 86 -23.00 -13.68 -8.48
C LEU A 86 -23.39 -12.92 -9.76
N LYS A 87 -23.54 -11.61 -9.64
CA LYS A 87 -23.83 -10.69 -10.76
C LYS A 87 -22.78 -9.59 -10.92
N THR A 88 -22.12 -9.22 -9.80
CA THR A 88 -21.17 -8.12 -9.79
C THR A 88 -19.93 -8.49 -8.96
N LEU A 89 -18.75 -8.35 -9.57
CA LEU A 89 -17.45 -8.47 -8.93
C LEU A 89 -16.86 -7.07 -8.77
N ILE A 90 -16.52 -6.67 -7.55
CA ILE A 90 -15.82 -5.42 -7.26
C ILE A 90 -14.35 -5.76 -6.94
N ASN A 91 -13.43 -5.36 -7.82
CA ASN A 91 -12.01 -5.55 -7.59
C ASN A 91 -11.41 -4.36 -6.83
N THR A 92 -10.85 -4.57 -5.65
CA THR A 92 -10.10 -3.54 -4.92
C THR A 92 -8.59 -3.76 -4.95
N CYS A 93 -8.13 -4.82 -5.61
CA CYS A 93 -6.71 -5.19 -5.70
C CYS A 93 -5.99 -4.40 -6.80
N THR A 94 -4.69 -4.23 -6.65
CA THR A 94 -3.82 -3.73 -7.72
C THR A 94 -3.27 -4.93 -8.50
N VAL A 95 -3.85 -5.18 -9.66
CA VAL A 95 -3.58 -6.36 -10.50
C VAL A 95 -3.07 -6.01 -11.91
N GLY A 96 -3.15 -4.73 -12.30
CA GLY A 96 -2.80 -4.26 -13.63
C GLY A 96 -3.93 -4.47 -14.66
N LYS A 97 -3.94 -3.59 -15.69
CA LYS A 97 -5.02 -3.59 -16.70
C LYS A 97 -5.07 -4.89 -17.49
N ARG A 98 -3.91 -5.40 -17.94
CA ARG A 98 -3.84 -6.63 -18.73
C ARG A 98 -4.44 -7.83 -18.03
N PHE A 99 -3.99 -8.09 -16.78
CA PHE A 99 -4.51 -9.20 -15.99
C PHE A 99 -6.00 -9.03 -15.69
N LEU A 100 -6.45 -7.82 -15.36
CA LEU A 100 -7.87 -7.58 -15.10
C LEU A 100 -8.73 -7.83 -16.34
N SER A 101 -8.26 -7.50 -17.56
CA SER A 101 -8.98 -7.77 -18.80
C SER A 101 -9.17 -9.28 -19.04
N GLU A 102 -8.19 -10.12 -18.70
CA GLU A 102 -8.35 -11.58 -18.76
C GLU A 102 -9.47 -12.08 -17.81
N ILE A 103 -9.50 -11.55 -16.60
CA ILE A 103 -10.54 -11.86 -15.60
C ILE A 103 -11.91 -11.34 -16.05
N GLU A 104 -11.97 -10.13 -16.60
CA GLU A 104 -13.21 -9.54 -17.13
C GLU A 104 -13.83 -10.40 -18.23
N GLN A 105 -13.03 -10.92 -19.15
CA GLN A 105 -13.52 -11.83 -20.21
C GLN A 105 -14.15 -13.09 -19.60
N ALA A 106 -13.52 -13.70 -18.59
CA ALA A 106 -14.07 -14.86 -17.91
C ALA A 106 -15.37 -14.51 -17.17
N CYS A 107 -15.43 -13.36 -16.50
CA CYS A 107 -16.61 -12.85 -15.80
C CYS A 107 -17.75 -12.58 -16.79
N ALA A 108 -17.49 -11.94 -17.92
CA ALA A 108 -18.47 -11.62 -18.94
C ALA A 108 -19.09 -12.90 -19.54
N ALA A 109 -18.27 -13.95 -19.79
CA ALA A 109 -18.75 -15.24 -20.25
C ALA A 109 -19.70 -15.93 -19.25
N ALA A 110 -19.55 -15.63 -17.95
CA ALA A 110 -20.41 -16.09 -16.87
C ALA A 110 -21.57 -15.12 -16.54
N GLY A 111 -21.74 -14.03 -17.28
CA GLY A 111 -22.78 -13.02 -17.03
C GLY A 111 -22.50 -12.13 -15.82
N VAL A 112 -21.25 -12.04 -15.36
CA VAL A 112 -20.83 -11.25 -14.21
C VAL A 112 -20.20 -9.93 -14.66
N THR A 113 -20.68 -8.80 -14.12
CA THR A 113 -20.13 -7.48 -14.39
C THR A 113 -18.94 -7.21 -13.45
N VAL A 114 -17.81 -6.81 -14.00
CA VAL A 114 -16.65 -6.37 -13.23
C VAL A 114 -16.68 -4.86 -13.02
N ILE A 115 -16.51 -4.42 -11.79
CA ILE A 115 -16.22 -3.02 -11.42
C ILE A 115 -14.84 -2.99 -10.79
N ASP A 116 -13.97 -2.21 -11.38
CA ASP A 116 -12.61 -2.03 -10.90
C ASP A 116 -12.57 -0.84 -9.94
N ALA A 117 -12.13 -1.07 -8.71
CA ALA A 117 -12.18 -0.08 -7.63
C ALA A 117 -10.92 -0.11 -6.74
N PRO A 118 -9.68 -0.05 -7.31
CA PRO A 118 -8.48 -0.01 -6.52
C PRO A 118 -8.43 1.20 -5.58
N ILE A 119 -7.74 1.03 -4.47
CA ILE A 119 -7.75 1.96 -3.34
C ILE A 119 -6.36 2.51 -3.02
N SER A 120 -6.30 3.68 -2.39
CA SER A 120 -5.08 4.28 -1.87
C SER A 120 -5.32 4.88 -0.49
N GLY A 121 -4.33 4.78 0.43
CA GLY A 121 -4.41 5.29 1.81
C GLY A 121 -4.00 4.27 2.87
N GLY A 122 -3.67 3.03 2.46
CA GLY A 122 -3.17 1.98 3.34
C GLY A 122 -4.13 1.53 4.44
N PRO A 123 -3.67 0.66 5.36
CA PRO A 123 -4.53 0.11 6.43
C PRO A 123 -5.12 1.18 7.36
N SER A 124 -4.38 2.26 7.62
CA SER A 124 -4.87 3.39 8.42
C SER A 124 -6.04 4.09 7.74
N GLY A 125 -5.92 4.39 6.43
CA GLY A 125 -7.02 4.97 5.65
C GLY A 125 -8.25 4.07 5.61
N ALA A 126 -8.06 2.75 5.50
CA ALA A 126 -9.16 1.79 5.52
C ALA A 126 -9.91 1.80 6.87
N ARG A 127 -9.18 1.79 8.00
CA ARG A 127 -9.77 1.89 9.34
C ARG A 127 -10.53 3.20 9.54
N ASN A 128 -9.94 4.31 9.12
CA ASN A 128 -10.49 5.65 9.33
C ASN A 128 -11.57 6.02 8.31
N GLY A 129 -11.77 5.24 7.22
CA GLY A 129 -12.70 5.57 6.15
C GLY A 129 -12.23 6.78 5.33
N THR A 130 -10.94 6.90 5.11
CA THR A 130 -10.30 8.03 4.40
C THR A 130 -9.55 7.60 3.14
N LEU A 131 -9.88 6.42 2.60
CA LEU A 131 -9.26 5.94 1.37
C LEU A 131 -9.63 6.84 0.17
N ALA A 132 -8.72 6.96 -0.77
CA ALA A 132 -9.06 7.36 -2.13
C ALA A 132 -9.43 6.10 -2.91
N VAL A 133 -10.62 6.09 -3.51
CA VAL A 133 -11.16 5.00 -4.31
C VAL A 133 -11.17 5.43 -5.78
N MET A 134 -10.50 4.69 -6.63
CA MET A 134 -10.47 4.93 -8.07
C MET A 134 -11.41 3.92 -8.73
N VAL A 135 -12.39 4.37 -9.49
CA VAL A 135 -13.45 3.47 -9.98
C VAL A 135 -13.49 3.48 -11.50
N SER A 136 -13.60 2.30 -12.12
CA SER A 136 -13.92 2.19 -13.54
C SER A 136 -14.79 0.98 -13.84
N GLY A 137 -15.57 1.06 -14.93
CA GLY A 137 -16.49 0.02 -15.35
C GLY A 137 -17.84 0.61 -15.78
N ASN A 138 -18.84 -0.25 -16.00
CA ASN A 138 -20.17 0.16 -16.48
C ASN A 138 -20.74 1.33 -15.67
N PRO A 139 -21.09 2.48 -16.31
CA PRO A 139 -21.48 3.72 -15.61
C PRO A 139 -22.73 3.57 -14.74
N ALA A 140 -23.71 2.80 -15.20
CA ALA A 140 -24.93 2.56 -14.44
C ALA A 140 -24.64 1.76 -13.15
N LYS A 141 -23.78 0.76 -13.26
CA LYS A 141 -23.35 -0.06 -12.10
C LYS A 141 -22.43 0.71 -11.16
N VAL A 142 -21.53 1.55 -11.66
CA VAL A 142 -20.73 2.48 -10.85
C VAL A 142 -21.62 3.43 -10.05
N THR A 143 -22.66 3.99 -10.68
CA THR A 143 -23.61 4.88 -10.01
C THR A 143 -24.38 4.13 -8.90
N GLU A 144 -24.83 2.90 -9.16
CA GLU A 144 -25.51 2.04 -8.17
C GLU A 144 -24.64 1.76 -6.95
N LEU A 145 -23.32 1.51 -7.18
CA LEU A 145 -22.36 1.14 -6.14
C LEU A 145 -21.69 2.34 -5.45
N MET A 146 -21.92 3.56 -5.92
CA MET A 146 -21.31 4.78 -5.34
C MET A 146 -21.53 4.90 -3.82
N PRO A 147 -22.70 4.57 -3.24
CA PRO A 147 -22.86 4.57 -1.79
C PRO A 147 -21.92 3.63 -1.05
N ILE A 148 -21.52 2.50 -1.66
CA ILE A 148 -20.55 1.56 -1.09
C ILE A 148 -19.14 2.17 -1.11
N PHE A 149 -18.70 2.72 -2.25
CA PHE A 149 -17.37 3.30 -2.38
C PHE A 149 -17.15 4.45 -1.39
N ARG A 150 -18.18 5.26 -1.13
CA ARG A 150 -18.14 6.37 -0.17
C ARG A 150 -18.03 5.94 1.29
N LEU A 151 -18.32 4.68 1.63
CA LEU A 151 -18.08 4.15 2.98
C LEU A 151 -16.58 3.96 3.25
N TRP A 152 -15.79 3.75 2.20
CA TRP A 152 -14.35 3.53 2.33
C TRP A 152 -13.54 4.83 2.34
N GLY A 153 -14.10 5.91 1.77
CA GLY A 153 -13.47 7.22 1.80
C GLY A 153 -14.23 8.31 1.05
N PRO A 154 -13.98 9.59 1.38
CA PRO A 154 -14.68 10.73 0.78
C PRO A 154 -14.28 10.99 -0.68
N THR A 155 -13.06 10.56 -1.06
CA THR A 155 -12.52 10.76 -2.41
C THR A 155 -12.80 9.53 -3.27
N VAL A 156 -13.82 9.62 -4.12
CA VAL A 156 -14.14 8.60 -5.12
C VAL A 156 -14.01 9.23 -6.50
N VAL A 157 -13.08 8.71 -7.32
CA VAL A 157 -12.79 9.24 -8.66
C VAL A 157 -13.14 8.20 -9.70
N VAL A 158 -14.03 8.54 -10.63
CA VAL A 158 -14.34 7.68 -11.78
C VAL A 158 -13.28 7.91 -12.85
N ALA A 159 -12.55 6.84 -13.18
CA ALA A 159 -11.43 6.86 -14.11
C ALA A 159 -11.84 6.58 -15.56
N GLY A 160 -13.00 5.94 -15.76
CA GLY A 160 -13.49 5.59 -17.10
C GLY A 160 -14.60 4.54 -17.05
N ASP A 161 -15.15 4.23 -18.21
CA ASP A 161 -16.33 3.40 -18.38
C ASP A 161 -15.99 1.90 -18.57
N GLU A 162 -14.70 1.58 -18.69
CA GLU A 162 -14.22 0.21 -18.87
C GLU A 162 -13.37 -0.22 -17.68
N PRO A 163 -13.53 -1.46 -17.17
CA PRO A 163 -12.64 -2.02 -16.14
C PRO A 163 -11.17 -1.93 -16.56
N GLY A 164 -10.29 -1.69 -15.59
CA GLY A 164 -8.85 -1.57 -15.82
C GLY A 164 -8.35 -0.14 -16.05
N THR A 165 -9.22 0.85 -16.35
CA THR A 165 -8.79 2.25 -16.41
C THR A 165 -8.41 2.76 -15.01
N ALA A 166 -9.11 2.31 -13.97
CA ALA A 166 -8.76 2.60 -12.58
C ALA A 166 -7.43 1.94 -12.17
N GLN A 167 -7.05 0.77 -12.76
CA GLN A 167 -5.72 0.19 -12.55
C GLN A 167 -4.62 1.12 -13.05
N VAL A 168 -4.79 1.70 -14.25
CA VAL A 168 -3.81 2.66 -14.79
C VAL A 168 -3.67 3.86 -13.86
N MET A 169 -4.80 4.42 -13.38
CA MET A 169 -4.78 5.53 -12.40
C MET A 169 -4.06 5.13 -11.12
N LYS A 170 -4.34 3.94 -10.59
CA LYS A 170 -3.70 3.41 -9.38
C LYS A 170 -2.20 3.20 -9.58
N LEU A 171 -1.80 2.59 -10.69
CA LEU A 171 -0.39 2.34 -11.00
C LEU A 171 0.38 3.64 -11.21
N THR A 172 -0.22 4.65 -11.84
CA THR A 172 0.36 6.00 -11.97
C THR A 172 0.62 6.64 -10.59
N ASN A 173 -0.33 6.53 -9.68
CA ASN A 173 -0.13 7.00 -8.30
C ASN A 173 1.01 6.24 -7.61
N ASN A 174 1.02 4.90 -7.72
CA ASN A 174 1.97 4.09 -6.97
C ASN A 174 3.40 4.18 -7.52
N ILE A 175 3.58 4.32 -8.85
CA ILE A 175 4.92 4.49 -9.42
C ILE A 175 5.55 5.83 -8.98
N LEU A 176 4.77 6.90 -8.91
CA LEU A 176 5.25 8.19 -8.40
C LEU A 176 5.61 8.12 -6.91
N ALA A 177 4.82 7.39 -6.10
CA ALA A 177 5.13 7.15 -4.69
C ALA A 177 6.45 6.36 -4.54
N ALA A 178 6.66 5.33 -5.35
CA ALA A 178 7.88 4.50 -5.33
C ALA A 178 9.12 5.29 -5.76
N VAL A 179 9.05 6.03 -6.87
CA VAL A 179 10.13 6.89 -7.37
C VAL A 179 10.44 7.98 -6.33
N GLY A 180 9.41 8.61 -5.77
CA GLY A 180 9.57 9.62 -4.73
C GLY A 180 10.25 9.06 -3.48
N LEU A 181 9.92 7.84 -3.05
CA LEU A 181 10.56 7.19 -1.91
C LEU A 181 12.05 6.90 -2.15
N VAL A 182 12.39 6.34 -3.32
CA VAL A 182 13.80 6.06 -3.69
C VAL A 182 14.59 7.37 -3.74
N ALA A 183 14.11 8.37 -4.48
CA ALA A 183 14.77 9.68 -4.61
C ALA A 183 14.90 10.39 -3.24
N THR A 184 13.87 10.31 -2.39
CA THR A 184 13.94 10.86 -1.02
C THR A 184 14.99 10.13 -0.19
N SER A 185 15.10 8.80 -0.32
CA SER A 185 16.11 8.02 0.41
C SER A 185 17.54 8.43 0.04
N GLU A 186 17.80 8.67 -1.25
CA GLU A 186 19.09 9.19 -1.72
C GLU A 186 19.35 10.62 -1.19
N ALA A 187 18.40 11.54 -1.36
CA ALA A 187 18.52 12.93 -0.95
C ALA A 187 18.70 13.07 0.58
N MET A 188 17.94 12.34 1.38
CA MET A 188 18.05 12.35 2.84
C MET A 188 19.37 11.74 3.32
N THR A 189 19.86 10.69 2.67
CA THR A 189 21.18 10.10 2.95
C THR A 189 22.30 11.08 2.62
N MET A 190 22.23 11.78 1.50
CA MET A 190 23.16 12.84 1.11
C MET A 190 23.15 14.00 2.13
N ALA A 191 21.97 14.52 2.47
CA ALA A 191 21.82 15.63 3.43
C ALA A 191 22.42 15.30 4.80
N ARG A 192 22.16 14.07 5.28
CA ARG A 192 22.73 13.59 6.55
C ARG A 192 24.24 13.47 6.50
N LYS A 193 24.82 12.99 5.40
CA LYS A 193 26.29 12.97 5.21
C LYS A 193 26.90 14.36 5.21
N ALA A 194 26.14 15.37 4.79
CA ALA A 194 26.52 16.79 4.88
C ALA A 194 26.30 17.40 6.28
N GLY A 195 25.85 16.60 7.28
CA GLY A 195 25.63 17.06 8.64
C GLY A 195 24.28 17.77 8.88
N ILE A 196 23.32 17.67 7.94
CA ILE A 196 22.00 18.29 8.09
C ILE A 196 21.07 17.34 8.90
N PRO A 197 20.48 17.82 10.01
CA PRO A 197 19.52 17.04 10.78
C PRO A 197 18.31 16.65 9.94
N ALA A 198 17.80 15.40 10.14
CA ALA A 198 16.71 14.86 9.35
C ALA A 198 15.43 15.71 9.44
N ASP A 199 15.08 16.19 10.63
CA ASP A 199 13.89 17.03 10.84
C ASP A 199 13.99 18.37 10.13
N ALA A 200 15.16 19.02 10.17
CA ALA A 200 15.40 20.26 9.44
C ALA A 200 15.29 20.04 7.92
N MET A 201 15.85 18.94 7.42
CA MET A 201 15.75 18.60 6.00
C MET A 201 14.31 18.30 5.58
N LEU A 202 13.55 17.54 6.37
CA LEU A 202 12.14 17.26 6.11
C LEU A 202 11.29 18.54 6.15
N GLN A 203 11.57 19.45 7.07
CA GLN A 203 10.87 20.72 7.15
C GLN A 203 11.03 21.53 5.85
N ILE A 204 12.24 21.63 5.30
CA ILE A 204 12.45 22.36 4.05
C ILE A 204 11.87 21.64 2.84
N LEU A 205 11.98 20.29 2.76
CA LEU A 205 11.41 19.51 1.67
C LEU A 205 9.89 19.63 1.62
N ASN A 206 9.22 19.57 2.79
CA ASN A 206 7.76 19.59 2.88
C ASN A 206 7.13 20.98 2.69
N ASN A 207 7.90 22.06 2.87
CA ASN A 207 7.47 23.43 2.59
C ASN A 207 7.99 23.96 1.24
N GLY A 208 8.89 23.20 0.59
CA GLY A 208 9.46 23.53 -0.72
C GLY A 208 8.95 22.64 -1.85
N THR A 209 9.67 22.63 -2.95
CA THR A 209 9.33 21.88 -4.17
C THR A 209 9.68 20.39 -4.12
N GLY A 210 10.42 19.93 -3.10
CA GLY A 210 10.82 18.52 -2.93
C GLY A 210 9.76 17.63 -2.28
N ARG A 211 8.59 18.18 -1.94
CA ARG A 211 7.50 17.48 -1.26
C ARG A 211 6.99 16.28 -2.06
N ASN A 212 6.91 15.11 -1.43
CA ASN A 212 6.42 13.87 -2.04
C ASN A 212 5.96 12.85 -0.97
N PHE A 213 5.56 11.66 -1.40
CA PHE A 213 5.13 10.56 -0.52
C PHE A 213 6.20 10.17 0.54
N GLY A 214 7.48 10.08 0.12
CA GLY A 214 8.59 9.76 1.04
C GLY A 214 8.73 10.80 2.13
N THR A 215 8.78 12.10 1.75
CA THR A 215 8.99 13.22 2.70
C THR A 215 7.80 13.46 3.61
N MET A 216 6.56 13.28 3.10
CA MET A 216 5.33 13.60 3.83
C MET A 216 4.88 12.49 4.78
N LEU A 217 5.13 11.24 4.42
CA LEU A 217 4.54 10.11 5.14
C LEU A 217 5.60 9.12 5.62
N VAL A 218 6.39 8.52 4.72
CA VAL A 218 7.25 7.38 5.07
C VAL A 218 8.38 7.80 6.03
N PHE A 219 9.10 8.88 5.72
CA PHE A 219 10.20 9.34 6.56
C PHE A 219 9.73 9.79 7.93
N PRO A 220 8.72 10.68 8.08
CA PRO A 220 8.25 11.12 9.39
C PRO A 220 7.65 9.99 10.24
N GLN A 221 6.94 9.04 9.62
CA GLN A 221 6.20 8.01 10.36
C GLN A 221 7.03 6.79 10.73
N ALA A 222 8.03 6.42 9.92
CA ALA A 222 8.71 5.15 10.10
C ALA A 222 10.25 5.21 10.01
N VAL A 223 10.82 6.12 9.20
CA VAL A 223 12.28 6.19 9.03
C VAL A 223 12.94 7.02 10.14
N VAL A 224 12.48 8.24 10.38
CA VAL A 224 13.04 9.12 11.42
C VAL A 224 12.84 8.54 12.82
N PRO A 225 11.65 8.01 13.18
CA PRO A 225 11.47 7.31 14.44
C PRO A 225 12.26 6.00 14.55
N GLY A 226 12.71 5.43 13.43
CA GLY A 226 13.45 4.16 13.38
C GLY A 226 12.59 2.91 13.59
N THR A 227 11.26 3.02 13.51
CA THR A 227 10.32 1.90 13.70
C THR A 227 10.29 0.98 12.49
N PHE A 228 10.41 1.54 11.27
CA PHE A 228 10.36 0.81 10.01
C PHE A 228 9.12 -0.09 9.86
N ASP A 229 7.95 0.45 10.20
CA ASP A 229 6.66 -0.23 10.26
C ASP A 229 5.54 0.54 9.54
N PHE A 230 5.84 1.13 8.39
CA PHE A 230 4.89 1.89 7.59
C PHE A 230 3.66 1.07 7.16
N GLY A 231 3.81 -0.26 7.03
CA GLY A 231 2.70 -1.18 6.91
C GLY A 231 2.50 -1.80 5.52
N ALA A 232 3.51 -1.75 4.65
CA ALA A 232 3.54 -2.48 3.39
C ALA A 232 4.95 -3.03 3.12
N THR A 233 5.05 -4.21 2.49
CA THR A 233 6.33 -4.83 2.18
C THR A 233 6.96 -4.27 0.91
N LEU A 234 8.27 -4.40 0.80
CA LEU A 234 9.02 -4.07 -0.41
C LEU A 234 8.55 -4.87 -1.63
N GLU A 235 8.16 -6.13 -1.43
CA GLU A 235 7.63 -7.01 -2.49
C GLU A 235 6.35 -6.44 -3.11
N ILE A 236 5.41 -5.94 -2.28
CA ILE A 236 4.19 -5.29 -2.77
C ILE A 236 4.52 -4.05 -3.59
N LEU A 237 5.48 -3.23 -3.12
CA LEU A 237 5.92 -2.05 -3.86
C LEU A 237 6.54 -2.42 -5.21
N ILE A 238 7.40 -3.45 -5.25
CA ILE A 238 8.03 -3.95 -6.48
C ILE A 238 6.98 -4.46 -7.46
N LYS A 239 6.00 -5.22 -6.99
CA LYS A 239 4.89 -5.71 -7.82
C LYS A 239 4.15 -4.54 -8.50
N ASP A 240 3.82 -3.50 -7.75
CA ASP A 240 3.12 -2.33 -8.30
C ASP A 240 3.98 -1.56 -9.31
N VAL A 241 5.29 -1.44 -9.05
CA VAL A 241 6.25 -0.84 -9.98
C VAL A 241 6.39 -1.67 -11.26
N ASP A 242 6.49 -2.99 -11.17
CA ASP A 242 6.55 -3.90 -12.32
C ASP A 242 5.30 -3.75 -13.20
N LEU A 243 4.11 -3.77 -12.60
CA LEU A 243 2.84 -3.56 -13.31
C LEU A 243 2.73 -2.17 -13.96
N ALA A 244 3.23 -1.13 -13.28
CA ALA A 244 3.24 0.24 -13.83
C ALA A 244 4.16 0.36 -15.04
N ILE A 245 5.33 -0.26 -14.99
CA ILE A 245 6.30 -0.27 -16.11
C ILE A 245 5.73 -1.08 -17.28
N GLU A 246 5.18 -2.28 -17.03
CA GLU A 246 4.49 -3.06 -18.06
C GLU A 246 3.39 -2.25 -18.75
N GLN A 247 2.60 -1.51 -17.98
CA GLN A 247 1.55 -0.65 -18.52
C GLN A 247 2.12 0.51 -19.34
N GLY A 248 3.21 1.13 -18.88
CA GLY A 248 3.90 2.20 -19.64
C GLY A 248 4.45 1.69 -20.96
N GLU A 249 5.10 0.53 -20.98
CA GLU A 249 5.63 -0.13 -22.18
C GLU A 249 4.51 -0.47 -23.17
N ALA A 250 3.39 -1.01 -22.69
CA ALA A 250 2.22 -1.31 -23.52
C ALA A 250 1.60 -0.06 -24.19
N LEU A 251 1.79 1.12 -23.57
CA LEU A 251 1.35 2.42 -24.10
C LEU A 251 2.44 3.15 -24.89
N GLY A 252 3.64 2.57 -25.07
CA GLY A 252 4.76 3.20 -25.75
C GLY A 252 5.41 4.37 -24.99
N VAL A 253 5.21 4.44 -23.68
CA VAL A 253 5.81 5.48 -22.81
C VAL A 253 7.18 5.01 -22.29
N PRO A 254 8.28 5.73 -22.57
CA PRO A 254 9.61 5.37 -22.07
C PRO A 254 9.73 5.68 -20.56
N MET A 255 9.71 4.66 -19.73
CA MET A 255 9.68 4.79 -18.27
C MET A 255 11.09 4.87 -17.64
N TRP A 256 12.00 5.70 -18.16
CA TRP A 256 13.44 5.69 -17.80
C TRP A 256 13.70 5.90 -16.31
N VAL A 257 13.12 6.92 -15.68
CA VAL A 257 13.31 7.22 -14.26
C VAL A 257 12.69 6.12 -13.40
N CYS A 258 11.53 5.63 -13.80
CA CYS A 258 10.85 4.54 -13.11
C CYS A 258 11.64 3.23 -13.18
N GLN A 259 12.29 2.94 -14.33
CA GLN A 259 13.18 1.79 -14.47
C GLN A 259 14.40 1.90 -13.53
N ALA A 260 15.00 3.09 -13.38
CA ALA A 260 16.09 3.31 -12.44
C ALA A 260 15.66 3.03 -10.99
N ALA A 261 14.52 3.57 -10.57
CA ALA A 261 13.97 3.30 -9.24
C ALA A 261 13.66 1.80 -9.03
N ARG A 262 13.10 1.13 -10.05
CA ARG A 262 12.86 -0.32 -10.03
C ARG A 262 14.13 -1.13 -9.74
N LEU A 263 15.26 -0.76 -10.36
CA LEU A 263 16.55 -1.45 -10.15
C LEU A 263 16.99 -1.36 -8.69
N VAL A 264 16.85 -0.20 -8.05
CA VAL A 264 17.16 -0.03 -6.62
C VAL A 264 16.29 -0.95 -5.75
N LEU A 265 14.98 -0.97 -6.00
CA LEU A 265 14.04 -1.80 -5.23
C LEU A 265 14.34 -3.30 -5.42
N LYS A 266 14.58 -3.74 -6.66
CA LYS A 266 14.95 -5.14 -6.97
C LYS A 266 16.29 -5.53 -6.37
N HIS A 267 17.25 -4.62 -6.31
CA HIS A 267 18.50 -4.86 -5.60
C HIS A 267 18.24 -5.15 -4.11
N GLY A 268 17.37 -4.39 -3.46
CA GLY A 268 16.96 -4.66 -2.08
C GLY A 268 16.30 -6.03 -1.91
N ALA A 269 15.42 -6.43 -2.81
CA ALA A 269 14.82 -7.76 -2.79
C ALA A 269 15.85 -8.87 -2.99
N PHE A 270 16.81 -8.69 -3.92
CA PHE A 270 17.93 -9.63 -4.14
C PHE A 270 18.81 -9.79 -2.89
N GLN A 271 18.92 -8.74 -2.06
CA GLN A 271 19.59 -8.80 -0.75
C GLN A 271 18.74 -9.50 0.35
N GLY A 272 17.61 -10.13 0.00
CA GLY A 272 16.74 -10.84 0.94
C GLY A 272 15.75 -9.94 1.68
N ARG A 273 15.51 -8.69 1.22
CA ARG A 273 14.64 -7.71 1.90
C ARG A 273 13.22 -7.64 1.36
N ALA A 274 12.81 -8.56 0.49
CA ALA A 274 11.48 -8.54 -0.14
C ALA A 274 10.33 -8.44 0.87
N GLN A 275 10.43 -9.14 2.00
CA GLN A 275 9.43 -9.14 3.07
C GLN A 275 9.60 -8.02 4.11
N HIS A 276 10.64 -7.20 3.99
CA HIS A 276 10.82 -6.05 4.87
C HIS A 276 9.82 -4.94 4.53
N ASP A 277 9.52 -4.12 5.51
CA ASP A 277 8.72 -2.91 5.31
C ASP A 277 9.38 -1.97 4.29
N LEU A 278 8.57 -1.35 3.42
CA LEU A 278 9.05 -0.46 2.36
C LEU A 278 9.83 0.76 2.88
N SER A 279 9.61 1.17 4.13
CA SER A 279 10.38 2.26 4.74
C SER A 279 11.86 1.95 4.88
N ARG A 280 12.26 0.66 4.80
CA ARG A 280 13.67 0.23 4.79
C ARG A 280 14.38 0.42 3.43
N VAL A 281 13.72 1.00 2.43
CA VAL A 281 14.37 1.39 1.15
C VAL A 281 15.57 2.30 1.40
N VAL A 282 15.50 3.20 2.39
CA VAL A 282 16.63 4.04 2.79
C VAL A 282 17.88 3.23 3.17
N GLN A 283 17.71 2.07 3.80
CA GLN A 283 18.83 1.20 4.19
C GLN A 283 19.54 0.56 2.98
N ILE A 284 18.83 0.39 1.85
CA ILE A 284 19.45 -0.07 0.59
C ILE A 284 20.46 0.98 0.09
N ILE A 285 20.09 2.26 0.19
CA ILE A 285 20.95 3.38 -0.19
C ILE A 285 22.12 3.52 0.79
N GLU A 286 21.85 3.44 2.09
CA GLU A 286 22.87 3.54 3.14
C GLU A 286 23.95 2.46 3.06
N ASP A 287 23.58 1.24 2.72
CA ASP A 287 24.53 0.13 2.52
C ASP A 287 25.48 0.39 1.34
N GLY A 288 25.05 1.14 0.32
CA GLY A 288 25.86 1.58 -0.81
C GLY A 288 26.86 2.68 -0.46
N VAL A 289 26.66 3.37 0.67
CA VAL A 289 27.55 4.43 1.11
C VAL A 289 28.72 3.82 1.90
N ARG A 290 29.91 3.80 1.30
CA ARG A 290 31.14 3.37 1.99
C ARG A 290 31.40 4.31 3.17
N THR A 291 31.34 3.78 4.40
CA THR A 291 31.89 4.48 5.56
C THR A 291 33.42 4.35 5.50
N HIS A 292 34.15 5.43 5.65
CA HIS A 292 35.62 5.46 5.65
C HIS A 292 36.24 4.57 6.74
N ASP A 293 35.45 4.10 7.72
CA ASP A 293 35.93 3.37 8.90
C ASP A 293 35.51 1.89 8.98
N GLY A 294 35.07 1.27 7.89
CA GLY A 294 34.84 -0.19 7.85
C GLY A 294 33.73 -0.74 8.75
N ALA A 295 33.04 0.06 9.54
CA ALA A 295 31.96 -0.35 10.41
C ALA A 295 30.58 -0.14 9.73
N ARG A 296 29.82 -1.22 9.52
CA ARG A 296 28.41 -1.16 9.11
C ARG A 296 27.60 -0.51 10.24
N GLN A 297 27.35 0.78 10.16
CA GLN A 297 26.45 1.47 11.07
C GLN A 297 25.18 1.86 10.29
N THR A 298 24.06 1.21 10.60
CA THR A 298 22.74 1.70 10.20
C THR A 298 22.44 2.96 10.96
N CYS A 299 22.51 4.10 10.29
CA CYS A 299 22.58 5.40 10.95
C CYS A 299 21.24 5.98 11.42
N PHE A 300 20.07 5.44 11.01
CA PHE A 300 18.76 5.88 11.52
C PHE A 300 18.33 5.20 12.83
N GLY A 301 18.89 4.04 13.20
CA GLY A 301 18.50 3.28 14.41
C GLY A 301 19.23 3.69 15.70
N ARG A 302 20.26 4.56 15.68
CA ARG A 302 21.07 4.89 16.88
C ARG A 302 20.66 6.17 17.61
N ALA A 303 19.89 7.06 17.00
CA ALA A 303 19.48 8.30 17.66
C ALA A 303 18.61 8.05 18.92
N ILE A 304 17.86 6.94 18.96
CA ILE A 304 16.99 6.59 20.08
C ILE A 304 17.79 6.07 21.27
N ALA A 305 18.82 5.24 21.07
CA ALA A 305 19.62 4.69 22.17
C ALA A 305 20.43 5.75 22.93
N GLN A 306 20.79 6.87 22.29
CA GLN A 306 21.51 7.97 22.95
C GLN A 306 20.56 8.93 23.69
N ALA A 307 19.31 9.11 23.22
CA ALA A 307 18.32 9.93 23.91
C ALA A 307 17.87 9.27 25.24
N GLU A 308 17.75 7.93 25.28
CA GLU A 308 17.43 7.19 26.52
C GLU A 308 18.58 7.23 27.53
N THR A 309 19.84 7.29 27.09
CA THR A 309 21.00 7.35 28.01
C THR A 309 21.16 8.74 28.66
N ILE A 310 20.66 9.80 28.02
CA ILE A 310 20.67 11.18 28.60
C ILE A 310 19.52 11.38 29.61
N ALA A 311 18.43 10.63 29.46
CA ALA A 311 17.25 10.73 30.35
C ALA A 311 17.42 10.03 31.72
N THR A 312 18.48 9.26 31.93
CA THR A 312 18.69 8.45 33.18
C THR A 312 19.74 9.01 34.15
N HIS A 313 20.24 10.24 33.95
CA HIS A 313 21.13 10.85 34.94
C HIS A 313 20.35 11.73 35.93
N PRO A 314 20.33 11.42 37.23
CA PRO A 314 19.59 12.15 38.22
C PRO A 314 20.43 13.27 38.84
N HIS A 315 20.73 14.31 38.11
CA HIS A 315 21.13 15.61 38.71
C HIS A 315 20.87 16.74 37.72
N GLY A 316 19.83 17.51 38.02
CA GLY A 316 19.44 18.69 37.24
C GLY A 316 20.53 19.78 37.26
N ALA A 317 21.05 20.06 36.09
CA ALA A 317 21.59 21.36 35.73
C ALA A 317 21.17 21.65 34.30
N LEU A 318 20.31 22.62 34.13
CA LEU A 318 19.98 23.22 32.85
C LEU A 318 21.27 23.83 32.27
N VAL A 319 21.92 23.14 31.36
CA VAL A 319 23.01 23.68 30.55
C VAL A 319 22.40 24.40 29.37
N ASN A 320 22.67 25.70 29.34
CA ASN A 320 22.27 26.65 28.31
C ASN A 320 22.96 26.26 26.97
N ILE A 321 22.16 25.95 25.92
CA ILE A 321 22.57 25.37 24.64
C ILE A 321 23.29 26.43 23.74
N GLN A 322 23.78 27.56 24.28
CA GLN A 322 24.41 28.59 23.47
C GLN A 322 25.95 28.51 23.35
N ASP A 323 26.64 27.60 24.08
CA ASP A 323 28.11 27.59 24.13
C ASP A 323 28.80 26.29 23.72
N ALA A 324 28.11 25.33 23.08
CA ALA A 324 28.78 24.14 22.57
C ALA A 324 29.02 24.27 21.05
N GLY A 325 30.17 24.73 20.67
CA GLY A 325 30.68 24.64 19.29
C GLY A 325 30.80 23.15 18.85
N PRO A 326 30.70 22.86 17.56
CA PRO A 326 30.64 21.48 17.09
C PRO A 326 31.99 20.78 17.28
N SER A 327 32.01 19.73 18.09
CA SER A 327 33.13 18.78 18.14
C SER A 327 33.03 17.86 16.92
N PRO A 328 34.07 17.70 16.09
CA PRO A 328 34.00 16.91 14.84
C PRO A 328 33.87 15.40 15.00
N SER A 329 33.82 14.86 16.21
CA SER A 329 33.90 13.41 16.48
C SER A 329 32.61 12.77 16.94
N ALA A 330 31.46 13.48 16.96
CA ALA A 330 30.18 12.93 17.52
C ALA A 330 29.15 12.48 16.46
N TRP A 331 29.50 12.48 15.17
CA TRP A 331 28.54 12.11 14.12
C TRP A 331 29.19 11.14 13.12
N CYS A 332 29.09 9.87 13.40
CA CYS A 332 29.12 8.79 12.42
C CYS A 332 27.90 7.91 12.61
#